data_1292a351967bc6f807f4000310367f9b
#
_entry.id   1292a351967bc6f807f4000310367f9b
#
_cell.length_a   1.000
_cell.length_b   1.000
_cell.length_c   1.000
_cell.angle_alpha   90.00
_cell.angle_beta   90.00
_cell.angle_gamma   90.00
#
_symmetry.space_group_name_H-M   'P 1'
#
loop_
_entity.id
_entity.type
_entity.pdbx_description
1 polymer ?
#
loop_
_entity_poly.entity_id
_entity_poly.type
_entity_poly.pdbx_seq_one_letter_code
_entity_poly.pdbx_strand_id
1 'polypeptide(L)'
;MICEKVEWKKDSSGKYTMEKIENSNFEIKSELVLLAMGFVHPLQEGLLDDLGVNFDDRGNVKTDENLMTNINKIFSCGDMQRGQSLVVHAIASGRSCAKKIDTFLQGNSNLPDVKGYFRKVN
;
A
#
# COMPACT_ATOMS: atom_id res chain seq x y z
N MET A 1 26.62 -10.07 -11.89
CA MET A 1 25.14 -10.04 -11.87
C MET A 1 24.64 -10.08 -13.30
N ILE A 2 23.71 -10.99 -13.61
CA ILE A 2 23.08 -11.06 -14.94
C ILE A 2 21.80 -10.24 -14.91
N CYS A 3 21.64 -9.33 -15.84
CA CYS A 3 20.50 -8.44 -16.00
C CYS A 3 19.83 -8.67 -17.35
N GLU A 4 18.54 -8.32 -17.42
CA GLU A 4 17.74 -8.38 -18.63
C GLU A 4 17.09 -7.00 -18.84
N LYS A 5 17.05 -6.53 -20.08
CA LYS A 5 16.39 -5.27 -20.39
C LYS A 5 14.88 -5.44 -20.38
N VAL A 6 14.17 -4.40 -19.96
CA VAL A 6 12.71 -4.35 -19.95
C VAL A 6 12.24 -3.11 -20.68
N GLU A 7 11.04 -3.16 -21.23
CA GLU A 7 10.34 -2.01 -21.80
C GLU A 7 8.97 -1.85 -21.15
N TRP A 8 8.52 -0.61 -21.08
CA TRP A 8 7.18 -0.30 -20.56
C TRP A 8 6.23 -0.10 -21.72
N LYS A 9 5.27 -1.02 -21.87
CA LYS A 9 4.22 -0.92 -22.88
C LYS A 9 2.90 -0.51 -22.25
N LYS A 10 2.16 0.30 -22.99
CA LYS A 10 0.82 0.71 -22.60
C LYS A 10 -0.18 -0.28 -23.17
N ASP A 11 -0.98 -0.89 -22.31
CA ASP A 11 -2.06 -1.79 -22.72
C ASP A 11 -3.26 -1.02 -23.30
N SER A 12 -4.27 -1.74 -23.79
CA SER A 12 -5.49 -1.18 -24.37
C SER A 12 -6.32 -0.36 -23.37
N SER A 13 -6.10 -0.55 -22.06
CA SER A 13 -6.74 0.20 -20.97
C SER A 13 -5.97 1.47 -20.60
N GLY A 14 -4.80 1.69 -21.21
CA GLY A 14 -3.91 2.80 -20.90
C GLY A 14 -2.97 2.58 -19.71
N LYS A 15 -2.94 1.39 -19.14
CA LYS A 15 -2.06 1.01 -18.04
C LYS A 15 -0.70 0.55 -18.59
N TYR A 16 0.38 0.99 -17.95
CA TYR A 16 1.73 0.53 -18.30
C TYR A 16 1.99 -0.83 -17.68
N THR A 17 2.46 -1.77 -18.51
CA THR A 17 2.96 -3.08 -18.12
C THR A 17 4.44 -3.19 -18.50
N MET A 18 5.20 -3.85 -17.64
CA MET A 18 6.62 -4.10 -17.87
C MET A 18 6.78 -5.43 -18.63
N GLU A 19 7.40 -5.40 -19.79
CA GLU A 19 7.70 -6.59 -20.60
C GLU A 19 9.21 -6.76 -20.72
N LYS A 20 9.66 -8.02 -20.68
CA LYS A 20 11.05 -8.38 -20.89
C LYS A 20 11.38 -8.33 -22.38
N ILE A 21 12.55 -7.81 -22.72
CA ILE A 21 13.08 -7.86 -24.09
C ILE A 21 13.85 -9.14 -24.25
N GLU A 22 13.37 -10.02 -25.12
CA GLU A 22 14.02 -11.30 -25.38
C GLU A 22 15.48 -11.12 -25.85
N ASN A 23 16.36 -12.03 -25.43
CA ASN A 23 17.78 -12.06 -25.78
C ASN A 23 18.54 -10.76 -25.42
N SER A 24 18.07 -10.02 -24.43
CA SER A 24 18.67 -8.75 -24.01
C SER A 24 19.54 -8.88 -22.76
N ASN A 25 19.89 -10.09 -22.39
CA ASN A 25 20.73 -10.35 -21.23
C ASN A 25 22.09 -9.68 -21.35
N PHE A 26 22.54 -9.07 -20.26
CA PHE A 26 23.87 -8.50 -20.13
C PHE A 26 24.42 -8.71 -18.73
N GLU A 27 25.72 -8.70 -18.61
CA GLU A 27 26.42 -8.93 -17.35
C GLU A 27 26.97 -7.62 -16.80
N ILE A 28 26.71 -7.39 -15.50
CA ILE A 28 27.38 -6.34 -14.72
C ILE A 28 28.35 -7.03 -13.77
N LYS A 29 29.63 -6.76 -13.91
CA LYS A 29 30.66 -7.21 -12.95
C LYS A 29 30.43 -6.46 -11.64
N SER A 30 30.22 -7.20 -10.56
CA SER A 30 29.94 -6.62 -9.24
C SER A 30 30.45 -7.57 -8.16
N GLU A 31 31.08 -7.05 -7.15
CA GLU A 31 31.55 -7.78 -5.98
C GLU A 31 30.45 -7.86 -4.90
N LEU A 32 29.55 -6.89 -4.88
CA LEU A 32 28.42 -6.83 -3.95
C LEU A 32 27.19 -6.31 -4.67
N VAL A 33 26.05 -6.95 -4.44
CA VAL A 33 24.73 -6.52 -4.93
C VAL A 33 23.81 -6.27 -3.74
N LEU A 34 23.30 -5.03 -3.61
CA LEU A 34 22.37 -4.64 -2.57
C LEU A 34 20.99 -4.46 -3.18
N LEU A 35 19.99 -5.17 -2.63
CA LEU A 35 18.58 -5.02 -3.02
C LEU A 35 17.93 -3.93 -2.16
N ALA A 36 17.51 -2.86 -2.80
CA ALA A 36 16.82 -1.72 -2.16
C ALA A 36 15.45 -1.48 -2.79
N MET A 37 14.62 -2.54 -2.85
CA MET A 37 13.36 -2.55 -3.61
C MET A 37 12.11 -2.20 -2.78
N GLY A 38 12.28 -1.87 -1.49
CA GLY A 38 11.17 -1.61 -0.58
C GLY A 38 10.43 -2.87 -0.14
N PHE A 39 9.21 -2.70 0.31
CA PHE A 39 8.36 -3.77 0.84
C PHE A 39 7.23 -4.10 -0.14
N VAL A 40 6.73 -5.32 -0.12
CA VAL A 40 5.61 -5.76 -0.98
C VAL A 40 4.27 -5.45 -0.30
N HIS A 41 4.11 -5.88 0.94
CA HIS A 41 2.92 -5.69 1.78
C HIS A 41 3.32 -5.86 3.26
N PRO A 42 2.43 -5.59 4.23
CA PRO A 42 2.69 -5.90 5.64
C PRO A 42 2.90 -7.40 5.86
N LEU A 43 3.65 -7.74 6.92
CA LEU A 43 3.77 -9.12 7.37
C LEU A 43 2.40 -9.60 7.83
N GLN A 44 1.86 -10.64 7.16
CA GLN A 44 0.52 -11.16 7.44
C GLN A 44 0.54 -12.19 8.57
N GLU A 45 1.57 -13.05 8.58
CA GLU A 45 1.77 -14.05 9.61
C GLU A 45 1.84 -13.42 11.02
N GLY A 46 1.15 -14.01 11.97
CA GLY A 46 1.02 -13.55 13.34
C GLY A 46 -0.18 -12.61 13.53
N LEU A 47 0.01 -11.39 13.97
CA LEU A 47 -1.07 -10.50 14.42
C LEU A 47 -2.21 -10.35 13.42
N LEU A 48 -1.93 -10.19 12.13
CA LEU A 48 -2.99 -9.94 11.14
C LEU A 48 -3.79 -11.21 10.85
N ASP A 49 -3.13 -12.36 10.77
CA ASP A 49 -3.78 -13.66 10.61
C ASP A 49 -4.57 -14.03 11.87
N ASP A 50 -4.00 -13.81 13.06
CA ASP A 50 -4.65 -14.07 14.34
C ASP A 50 -5.92 -13.24 14.54
N LEU A 51 -5.93 -12.00 14.06
CA LEU A 51 -7.10 -11.14 14.06
C LEU A 51 -8.14 -11.52 13.00
N GLY A 52 -7.77 -12.28 11.98
CA GLY A 52 -8.65 -12.64 10.87
C GLY A 52 -9.06 -11.47 9.98
N VAL A 53 -8.19 -10.48 9.79
CA VAL A 53 -8.47 -9.35 8.90
C VAL A 53 -8.38 -9.78 7.44
N ASN A 54 -9.22 -9.18 6.58
CA ASN A 54 -9.17 -9.41 5.16
C ASN A 54 -8.07 -8.57 4.51
N PHE A 55 -7.50 -9.08 3.43
CA PHE A 55 -6.50 -8.39 2.60
C PHE A 55 -7.08 -7.98 1.24
N ASP A 56 -6.51 -6.95 0.66
CA ASP A 56 -6.77 -6.56 -0.72
C ASP A 56 -5.91 -7.39 -1.72
N ASP A 57 -6.10 -7.18 -3.02
CA ASP A 57 -5.37 -7.89 -4.08
C ASP A 57 -3.85 -7.63 -4.07
N ARG A 58 -3.40 -6.66 -3.29
CA ARG A 58 -1.99 -6.29 -3.10
C ARG A 58 -1.42 -6.82 -1.78
N GLY A 59 -2.22 -7.53 -0.99
CA GLY A 59 -1.85 -8.07 0.31
C GLY A 59 -1.87 -7.06 1.46
N ASN A 60 -2.44 -5.85 1.26
CA ASN A 60 -2.61 -4.88 2.34
C ASN A 60 -3.92 -5.13 3.09
N VAL A 61 -4.01 -4.66 4.34
CA VAL A 61 -5.23 -4.81 5.13
C VAL A 61 -6.39 -4.05 4.47
N LYS A 62 -7.44 -4.79 4.12
CA LYS A 62 -8.64 -4.23 3.48
C LYS A 62 -9.50 -3.53 4.52
N THR A 63 -9.96 -2.32 4.19
CA THR A 63 -10.86 -1.54 5.02
C THR A 63 -12.05 -1.00 4.22
N ASP A 64 -13.09 -0.60 4.92
CA ASP A 64 -14.20 0.17 4.37
C ASP A 64 -13.82 1.67 4.21
N GLU A 65 -14.79 2.50 3.84
CA GLU A 65 -14.63 3.96 3.71
C GLU A 65 -14.35 4.67 5.05
N ASN A 66 -14.64 4.03 6.17
CA ASN A 66 -14.37 4.50 7.51
C ASN A 66 -13.04 4.00 8.08
N LEU A 67 -12.22 3.34 7.26
CA LEU A 67 -10.95 2.72 7.65
C LEU A 67 -11.11 1.60 8.67
N MET A 68 -12.33 1.04 8.81
CA MET A 68 -12.60 -0.13 9.63
C MET A 68 -12.39 -1.39 8.81
N THR A 69 -11.78 -2.40 9.40
CA THR A 69 -11.59 -3.72 8.78
C THR A 69 -12.90 -4.52 8.76
N ASN A 70 -12.86 -5.75 8.26
CA ASN A 70 -13.98 -6.69 8.42
C ASN A 70 -14.27 -7.08 9.88
N ILE A 71 -13.33 -6.81 10.79
CA ILE A 71 -13.49 -7.06 12.22
C ILE A 71 -13.95 -5.77 12.90
N ASN A 72 -15.11 -5.83 13.57
CA ASN A 72 -15.70 -4.67 14.25
C ASN A 72 -14.74 -4.06 15.27
N LYS A 73 -14.62 -2.73 15.30
CA LYS A 73 -13.73 -1.92 16.15
C LYS A 73 -12.23 -2.05 15.83
N ILE A 74 -11.86 -2.75 14.77
CA ILE A 74 -10.48 -2.79 14.30
C ILE A 74 -10.35 -1.92 13.07
N PHE A 75 -9.45 -0.93 13.15
CA PHE A 75 -9.18 0.04 12.10
C PHE A 75 -7.75 -0.13 11.58
N SER A 76 -7.52 0.20 10.30
CA SER A 76 -6.20 0.17 9.71
C SER A 76 -5.96 1.41 8.86
N CYS A 77 -4.75 1.93 8.91
CA CYS A 77 -4.35 3.14 8.17
C CYS A 77 -2.87 3.12 7.81
N GLY A 78 -2.43 4.12 7.04
CA GLY A 78 -1.05 4.24 6.62
C GLY A 78 -0.63 3.14 5.64
N ASP A 79 0.63 2.74 5.75
CA ASP A 79 1.23 1.75 4.84
C ASP A 79 0.57 0.37 4.94
N MET A 80 0.07 0.02 6.10
CA MET A 80 -0.63 -1.25 6.33
C MET A 80 -1.91 -1.39 5.50
N GLN A 81 -2.63 -0.29 5.29
CA GLN A 81 -3.90 -0.26 4.56
C GLN A 81 -3.70 0.11 3.07
N ARG A 82 -2.79 1.02 2.79
CA ARG A 82 -2.60 1.59 1.45
C ARG A 82 -1.44 0.94 0.66
N GLY A 83 -0.51 0.29 1.34
CA GLY A 83 0.82 -0.04 0.87
C GLY A 83 1.80 1.09 1.13
N GLN A 84 3.10 0.79 1.08
CA GLN A 84 4.15 1.75 1.38
C GLN A 84 4.05 2.99 0.47
N SER A 85 4.23 4.15 1.08
CA SER A 85 4.11 5.43 0.41
C SER A 85 4.94 6.52 1.14
N LEU A 86 4.75 7.78 0.78
CA LEU A 86 5.44 8.88 1.44
C LEU A 86 4.95 9.05 2.89
N VAL A 87 5.85 9.43 3.79
CA VAL A 87 5.54 9.68 5.21
C VAL A 87 4.37 10.66 5.39
N VAL A 88 4.26 11.68 4.53
CA VAL A 88 3.14 12.63 4.56
C VAL A 88 1.79 11.94 4.35
N HIS A 89 1.73 10.88 3.53
CA HIS A 89 0.51 10.10 3.35
C HIS A 89 0.19 9.23 4.56
N ALA A 90 1.20 8.64 5.19
CA ALA A 90 1.02 7.87 6.42
C ALA A 90 0.48 8.75 7.56
N ILE A 91 1.03 9.97 7.73
CA ILE A 91 0.56 10.95 8.72
C ILE A 91 -0.89 11.36 8.42
N ALA A 92 -1.21 11.71 7.16
CA ALA A 92 -2.54 12.11 6.76
C ALA A 92 -3.57 10.98 6.98
N SER A 93 -3.19 9.74 6.65
CA SER A 93 -4.01 8.55 6.87
C SER A 93 -4.29 8.33 8.37
N GLY A 94 -3.27 8.42 9.21
CA GLY A 94 -3.42 8.30 10.67
C GLY A 94 -4.36 9.34 11.25
N ARG A 95 -4.25 10.60 10.82
CA ARG A 95 -5.16 11.68 11.27
C ARG A 95 -6.60 11.45 10.82
N SER A 96 -6.79 10.99 9.58
CA SER A 96 -8.11 10.63 9.09
C SER A 96 -8.70 9.45 9.87
N CYS A 97 -7.90 8.44 10.15
CA CYS A 97 -8.31 7.29 10.96
C CYS A 97 -8.73 7.71 12.37
N ALA A 98 -7.95 8.57 13.03
CA ALA A 98 -8.30 9.09 14.34
C ALA A 98 -9.67 9.78 14.34
N LYS A 99 -9.97 10.61 13.31
CA LYS A 99 -11.29 11.24 13.17
C LYS A 99 -12.41 10.22 12.98
N LYS A 100 -12.16 9.15 12.18
CA LYS A 100 -13.15 8.09 11.96
C LYS A 100 -13.42 7.29 13.24
N ILE A 101 -12.38 6.98 14.00
CA ILE A 101 -12.51 6.32 15.31
C ILE A 101 -13.30 7.19 16.29
N ASP A 102 -12.97 8.49 16.37
CA ASP A 102 -13.66 9.43 17.23
C ASP A 102 -15.15 9.54 16.86
N THR A 103 -15.45 9.63 15.55
CA THR A 103 -16.83 9.60 15.06
C THR A 103 -17.54 8.30 15.41
N PHE A 104 -16.86 7.17 15.29
CA PHE A 104 -17.41 5.85 15.61
C PHE A 104 -17.78 5.74 17.11
N LEU A 105 -16.92 6.29 17.98
CA LEU A 105 -17.11 6.20 19.43
C LEU A 105 -18.12 7.22 19.99
N GLN A 106 -18.18 8.45 19.41
CA GLN A 106 -18.94 9.57 19.95
C GLN A 106 -20.12 10.01 19.07
N GLY A 107 -20.29 9.39 17.88
CA GLY A 107 -21.31 9.78 16.90
C GLY A 107 -20.92 10.98 16.04
N ASN A 108 -20.05 11.86 16.50
CA ASN A 108 -19.46 12.98 15.74
C ASN A 108 -18.01 13.21 16.13
N SER A 109 -17.30 14.04 15.37
CA SER A 109 -15.89 14.38 15.66
C SER A 109 -15.58 15.82 15.33
N ASN A 110 -14.95 16.51 16.27
CA ASN A 110 -14.39 17.85 16.09
C ASN A 110 -12.93 17.83 15.59
N LEU A 111 -12.36 16.65 15.34
CA LEU A 111 -11.01 16.54 14.80
C LEU A 111 -10.96 17.09 13.36
N PRO A 112 -9.83 17.73 12.98
CA PRO A 112 -9.66 18.29 11.65
C PRO A 112 -9.83 17.23 10.56
N ASP A 113 -10.53 17.59 9.48
CA ASP A 113 -10.63 16.73 8.29
C ASP A 113 -9.41 16.94 7.38
N VAL A 114 -8.76 15.86 7.01
CA VAL A 114 -7.58 15.87 6.12
C VAL A 114 -8.05 15.67 4.68
N LYS A 115 -8.99 16.51 4.21
CA LYS A 115 -9.52 16.45 2.83
C LYS A 115 -8.41 16.70 1.81
N GLY A 116 -8.35 15.88 0.78
CA GLY A 116 -7.51 16.10 -0.41
C GLY A 116 -6.22 15.29 -0.49
N TYR A 117 -5.76 14.63 0.56
CA TYR A 117 -4.56 13.77 0.53
C TYR A 117 -4.81 12.36 -0.03
N PHE A 118 -6.07 11.99 -0.21
CA PHE A 118 -6.48 10.67 -0.68
C PHE A 118 -6.97 10.66 -2.13
N ARG A 119 -6.44 11.52 -3.01
CA ARG A 119 -6.68 11.32 -4.43
C ARG A 119 -6.12 9.95 -4.80
N LYS A 120 -7.02 9.04 -5.18
CA LYS A 120 -6.63 7.82 -5.89
C LYS A 120 -5.78 8.26 -7.07
N VAL A 121 -4.52 7.88 -7.08
CA VAL A 121 -3.73 7.91 -8.30
C VAL A 121 -4.29 6.75 -9.12
N ASN A 122 -5.10 7.09 -10.10
CA ASN A 122 -5.59 6.14 -11.09
C ASN A 122 -4.44 5.68 -11.98
#